data_35f1b22927896a337836416946607b6e
#
_entry.id   35f1b22927896a337836416946607b6e
#
_cell.length_a   1.000
_cell.length_b   1.000
_cell.length_c   1.000
_cell.angle_alpha   90.00
_cell.angle_beta   90.00
_cell.angle_gamma   90.00
#
_symmetry.space_group_name_H-M   'P 1'
#
loop_
_entity.id
_entity.type
_entity.pdbx_description
1 polymer ?
#
loop_
_entity_poly.entity_id
_entity_poly.type
_entity_poly.pdbx_seq_one_letter_code
_entity_poly.pdbx_strand_id
1 'polypeptide(L)'
;SCSFCQNWQNSQAVKKGNQALPGKPMTSEQIVHNAVESHCKSIAYTYTEPTIFFEYAYDTARLAKAQGLKNIFVSNGYMTKQAIDTIGPFLDGINIDLKAMNDAFYKDICNGRLQPVLDNIRYIKEAGIWVEVTTLIVPKANDREEELHEIAQFIADVDPDIPWHVSRFHPDYQYTDAVATPLSVMEAAFNF
;
A
#
# COMPACT_ATOMS: atom_id res chain seq x y z
N SER A 1 0.97 9.20 9.04
CA SER A 1 1.86 8.03 8.84
C SER A 1 1.96 7.25 10.13
N CYS A 2 2.08 5.93 10.02
CA CYS A 2 2.25 5.03 11.17
C CYS A 2 3.55 5.35 11.93
N SER A 3 3.61 5.03 13.22
CA SER A 3 4.80 5.27 14.05
C SER A 3 6.03 4.49 13.58
N PHE A 4 5.84 3.36 12.89
CA PHE A 4 6.88 2.53 12.28
C PHE A 4 7.15 2.81 10.79
N CYS A 5 6.75 3.96 10.27
CA CYS A 5 6.80 4.25 8.83
C CYS A 5 8.22 4.17 8.27
N GLN A 6 8.51 3.19 7.43
CA GLN A 6 9.80 3.02 6.76
C GLN A 6 10.05 4.06 5.64
N ASN A 7 8.99 4.75 5.20
CA ASN A 7 9.06 5.86 4.24
C ASN A 7 8.88 7.23 4.91
N TRP A 8 9.25 7.35 6.20
CA TRP A 8 9.02 8.56 6.98
C TRP A 8 9.75 9.79 6.44
N GLN A 9 10.92 9.65 5.83
CA GLN A 9 11.64 10.75 5.22
C GLN A 9 10.78 11.47 4.18
N ASN A 10 10.04 10.73 3.36
CA ASN A 10 9.12 11.28 2.37
C ASN A 10 7.83 11.77 3.02
N SER A 11 7.21 10.95 3.87
CA SER A 11 5.91 11.26 4.48
C SER A 11 5.96 12.41 5.51
N GLN A 12 7.14 12.73 6.06
CA GLN A 12 7.34 13.82 7.01
C GLN A 12 8.11 15.02 6.42
N ALA A 13 8.54 14.97 5.17
CA ALA A 13 9.34 16.02 4.54
C ALA A 13 8.65 17.40 4.63
N VAL A 14 7.34 17.45 4.43
CA VAL A 14 6.55 18.70 4.48
C VAL A 14 6.41 19.24 5.92
N LYS A 15 6.44 18.40 6.94
CA LYS A 15 6.25 18.81 8.35
C LYS A 15 7.47 19.51 8.95
N LYS A 16 8.65 19.36 8.35
CA LYS A 16 9.91 19.96 8.82
C LYS A 16 10.08 21.42 8.41
N GLY A 17 9.01 22.11 8.02
CA GLY A 17 8.96 23.55 7.70
C GLY A 17 9.58 23.86 6.34
N ASN A 18 9.00 24.77 5.61
CA ASN A 18 9.36 25.44 4.33
C ASN A 18 10.54 24.94 3.47
N GLN A 19 10.98 23.71 3.64
CA GLN A 19 11.96 23.10 2.75
C GLN A 19 11.22 22.55 1.52
N ALA A 20 11.66 22.94 0.34
CA ALA A 20 11.19 22.36 -0.91
C ALA A 20 11.37 20.83 -0.86
N LEU A 21 10.34 20.10 -1.25
CA LEU A 21 10.44 18.64 -1.40
C LEU A 21 11.59 18.33 -2.37
N PRO A 22 12.51 17.41 -2.01
CA PRO A 22 13.54 16.98 -2.94
C PRO A 22 12.88 16.30 -4.13
N GLY A 23 13.21 16.72 -5.34
CA GLY A 23 12.67 16.15 -6.56
C GLY A 23 12.72 17.11 -7.73
N LYS A 24 12.40 16.59 -8.90
CA LYS A 24 12.23 17.38 -10.13
C LYS A 24 10.74 17.45 -10.45
N PRO A 25 10.16 18.64 -10.68
CA PRO A 25 8.80 18.73 -11.19
C PRO A 25 8.69 17.97 -12.52
N MET A 26 7.66 17.14 -12.64
CA MET A 26 7.34 16.41 -13.87
C MET A 26 5.85 16.49 -14.11
N THR A 27 5.44 16.69 -15.37
CA THR A 27 4.04 16.58 -15.75
C THR A 27 3.65 15.12 -15.95
N SER A 28 2.35 14.82 -15.94
CA SER A 28 1.84 13.48 -16.24
C SER A 28 2.31 12.97 -17.61
N GLU A 29 2.33 13.86 -18.61
CA GLU A 29 2.84 13.55 -19.96
C GLU A 29 4.32 13.16 -19.94
N GLN A 30 5.14 13.89 -19.18
CA GLN A 30 6.58 13.59 -19.06
C GLN A 30 6.82 12.24 -18.38
N ILE A 31 6.03 11.90 -17.35
CA ILE A 31 6.13 10.57 -16.70
C ILE A 31 5.80 9.47 -17.69
N VAL A 32 4.69 9.59 -18.41
CA VAL A 32 4.26 8.58 -19.38
C VAL A 32 5.26 8.48 -20.53
N HIS A 33 5.72 9.60 -21.06
CA HIS A 33 6.77 9.61 -22.09
C HIS A 33 8.04 8.87 -21.64
N ASN A 34 8.55 9.20 -20.45
CA ASN A 34 9.74 8.53 -19.90
C ASN A 34 9.53 7.02 -19.68
N ALA A 35 8.35 6.62 -19.26
CA ALA A 35 8.02 5.20 -19.09
C ALA A 35 8.01 4.45 -20.44
N VAL A 36 7.45 5.05 -21.48
CA VAL A 36 7.45 4.48 -22.84
C VAL A 36 8.87 4.38 -23.40
N GLU A 37 9.65 5.46 -23.34
CA GLU A 37 11.06 5.49 -23.80
C GLU A 37 11.93 4.48 -23.04
N SER A 38 11.65 4.26 -21.76
CA SER A 38 12.34 3.26 -20.93
C SER A 38 11.81 1.84 -21.11
N HIS A 39 10.90 1.60 -22.04
CA HIS A 39 10.26 0.30 -22.31
C HIS A 39 9.60 -0.32 -21.06
N CYS A 40 9.13 0.51 -20.13
CA CYS A 40 8.37 0.05 -18.98
C CYS A 40 7.07 -0.63 -19.42
N LYS A 41 6.62 -1.61 -18.65
CA LYS A 41 5.33 -2.27 -18.87
C LYS A 41 4.22 -1.66 -18.03
N SER A 42 4.58 -0.99 -16.96
CA SER A 42 3.66 -0.39 -16.01
C SER A 42 4.25 0.85 -15.33
N ILE A 43 3.36 1.65 -14.76
CA ILE A 43 3.69 2.72 -13.82
C ILE A 43 3.11 2.34 -12.46
N ALA A 44 3.94 2.35 -11.41
CA ALA A 44 3.51 2.13 -10.04
C ALA A 44 3.45 3.45 -9.28
N TYR A 45 2.28 3.76 -8.72
CA TYR A 45 2.03 4.93 -7.88
C TYR A 45 2.22 4.52 -6.43
N THR A 46 3.29 5.02 -5.82
CA THR A 46 3.73 4.62 -4.48
C THR A 46 4.43 5.79 -3.77
N TYR A 47 5.03 5.60 -2.61
CA TYR A 47 5.80 6.61 -1.87
C TYR A 47 5.24 8.04 -1.95
N THR A 48 4.18 8.41 -1.22
CA THR A 48 3.78 7.89 0.08
C THR A 48 2.46 7.10 0.04
N GLU A 49 1.44 7.70 -0.49
CA GLU A 49 0.08 7.16 -0.62
C GLU A 49 -0.57 7.79 -1.85
N PRO A 50 -0.97 7.02 -2.86
CA PRO A 50 -1.52 7.56 -4.10
C PRO A 50 -2.79 8.39 -3.90
N THR A 51 -3.57 8.14 -2.85
CA THR A 51 -4.77 8.96 -2.54
C THR A 51 -4.44 10.38 -2.07
N ILE A 52 -3.20 10.66 -1.66
CA ILE A 52 -2.78 12.02 -1.27
C ILE A 52 -2.50 12.90 -2.49
N PHE A 53 -2.09 12.29 -3.61
CA PHE A 53 -1.85 12.97 -4.89
C PHE A 53 -2.76 12.40 -5.99
N PHE A 54 -4.01 12.15 -5.63
CA PHE A 54 -4.97 11.37 -6.41
C PHE A 54 -5.19 11.95 -7.82
N GLU A 55 -5.38 13.26 -7.94
CA GLU A 55 -5.62 13.92 -9.23
C GLU A 55 -4.45 13.73 -10.18
N TYR A 56 -3.22 13.85 -9.65
CA TYR A 56 -2.01 13.64 -10.43
C TYR A 56 -1.82 12.18 -10.85
N ALA A 57 -2.14 11.25 -9.93
CA ALA A 57 -2.13 9.82 -10.23
C ALA A 57 -3.19 9.46 -11.27
N TYR A 58 -4.40 10.01 -11.16
CA TYR A 58 -5.49 9.81 -12.11
C TYR A 58 -5.15 10.32 -13.51
N ASP A 59 -4.66 11.55 -13.63
CA ASP A 59 -4.28 12.13 -14.92
C ASP A 59 -3.16 11.31 -15.58
N THR A 60 -2.16 10.90 -14.80
CA THR A 60 -1.06 10.05 -15.29
C THR A 60 -1.59 8.67 -15.71
N ALA A 61 -2.45 8.03 -14.91
CA ALA A 61 -2.99 6.70 -15.21
C ALA A 61 -3.82 6.69 -16.50
N ARG A 62 -4.62 7.73 -16.71
CA ARG A 62 -5.42 7.89 -17.93
C ARG A 62 -4.53 8.00 -19.18
N LEU A 63 -3.46 8.80 -19.11
CA LEU A 63 -2.49 8.94 -20.20
C LEU A 63 -1.69 7.65 -20.42
N ALA A 64 -1.24 7.01 -19.35
CA ALA A 64 -0.51 5.75 -19.38
C ALA A 64 -1.31 4.64 -20.06
N LYS A 65 -2.59 4.51 -19.69
CA LYS A 65 -3.49 3.52 -20.31
C LYS A 65 -3.69 3.76 -21.81
N ALA A 66 -3.78 5.02 -22.23
CA ALA A 66 -3.87 5.37 -23.65
C ALA A 66 -2.61 4.99 -24.47
N GLN A 67 -1.47 4.82 -23.79
CA GLN A 67 -0.19 4.34 -24.36
C GLN A 67 0.02 2.82 -24.17
N GLY A 68 -0.97 2.11 -23.64
CA GLY A 68 -0.89 0.66 -23.40
C GLY A 68 -0.07 0.25 -22.18
N LEU A 69 0.29 1.20 -21.31
CA LEU A 69 0.95 0.91 -20.04
C LEU A 69 -0.06 0.48 -18.98
N LYS A 70 0.35 -0.42 -18.09
CA LYS A 70 -0.41 -0.82 -16.93
C LYS A 70 -0.23 0.15 -15.78
N ASN A 71 -1.27 0.30 -14.94
CA ASN A 71 -1.25 1.18 -13.78
C ASN A 71 -1.44 0.37 -12.50
N ILE A 72 -0.51 0.54 -11.55
CA ILE A 72 -0.48 -0.21 -10.30
C ILE A 72 -0.46 0.78 -9.13
N PHE A 73 -1.37 0.62 -8.17
CA PHE A 73 -1.30 1.34 -6.90
C PHE A 73 -0.59 0.50 -5.84
N VAL A 74 0.23 1.14 -5.01
CA VAL A 74 0.71 0.61 -3.74
C VAL A 74 0.17 1.53 -2.65
N SER A 75 -0.78 1.03 -1.86
CA SER A 75 -1.65 1.86 -1.04
C SER A 75 -1.88 1.23 0.34
N ASN A 76 -2.19 2.09 1.32
CA ASN A 76 -2.69 1.64 2.62
C ASN A 76 -4.16 1.18 2.59
N GLY A 77 -4.81 1.22 1.43
CA GLY A 77 -6.19 0.82 1.23
C GLY A 77 -7.25 1.76 1.82
N TYR A 78 -6.85 2.91 2.37
CA TYR A 78 -7.75 3.85 3.04
C TYR A 78 -8.29 4.90 2.07
N MET A 79 -9.16 4.46 1.16
CA MET A 79 -9.78 5.27 0.11
C MET A 79 -11.30 5.29 0.26
N THR A 80 -11.92 6.31 -0.33
CA THR A 80 -13.38 6.33 -0.50
C THR A 80 -13.79 5.48 -1.71
N LYS A 81 -15.01 4.93 -1.68
CA LYS A 81 -15.57 4.23 -2.85
C LYS A 81 -15.57 5.10 -4.11
N GLN A 82 -15.86 6.39 -3.96
CA GLN A 82 -15.80 7.34 -5.07
C GLN A 82 -14.40 7.41 -5.70
N ALA A 83 -13.33 7.41 -4.89
CA ALA A 83 -11.97 7.38 -5.42
C ALA A 83 -11.69 6.06 -6.17
N ILE A 84 -12.12 4.92 -5.62
CA ILE A 84 -11.97 3.62 -6.26
C ILE A 84 -12.73 3.59 -7.60
N ASP A 85 -13.99 4.03 -7.62
CA ASP A 85 -14.81 4.06 -8.84
C ASP A 85 -14.21 4.98 -9.91
N THR A 86 -13.59 6.09 -9.48
CA THR A 86 -12.98 7.05 -10.41
C THR A 86 -11.70 6.51 -11.05
N ILE A 87 -10.82 5.88 -10.26
CA ILE A 87 -9.55 5.34 -10.77
C ILE A 87 -9.71 3.95 -11.41
N GLY A 88 -10.70 3.18 -10.97
CA GLY A 88 -10.91 1.79 -11.36
C GLY A 88 -10.84 1.53 -12.87
N PRO A 89 -11.47 2.33 -13.74
CA PRO A 89 -11.37 2.16 -15.20
C PRO A 89 -9.94 2.23 -15.74
N PHE A 90 -8.99 2.80 -15.00
CA PHE A 90 -7.60 3.00 -15.41
C PHE A 90 -6.61 2.15 -14.62
N LEU A 91 -7.03 1.55 -13.50
CA LEU A 91 -6.18 0.76 -12.61
C LEU A 91 -6.19 -0.72 -13.00
N ASP A 92 -5.02 -1.28 -13.21
CA ASP A 92 -4.88 -2.71 -13.57
C ASP A 92 -4.63 -3.58 -12.34
N GLY A 93 -4.01 -3.04 -11.31
CA GLY A 93 -3.76 -3.76 -10.07
C GLY A 93 -3.46 -2.84 -8.89
N ILE A 94 -3.60 -3.38 -7.69
CA ILE A 94 -3.30 -2.69 -6.45
C ILE A 94 -2.69 -3.67 -5.44
N ASN A 95 -1.62 -3.23 -4.78
CA ASN A 95 -1.10 -3.87 -3.59
C ASN A 95 -1.57 -3.07 -2.37
N ILE A 96 -2.26 -3.72 -1.44
CA ILE A 96 -2.85 -3.09 -0.26
C ILE A 96 -2.13 -3.55 1.01
N ASP A 97 -1.64 -2.58 1.78
CA ASP A 97 -1.10 -2.83 3.12
C ASP A 97 -2.21 -3.17 4.12
N LEU A 98 -2.52 -4.46 4.33
CA LEU A 98 -3.32 -4.92 5.46
C LEU A 98 -2.39 -5.12 6.66
N LYS A 99 -2.36 -4.15 7.56
CA LYS A 99 -1.31 -4.05 8.58
C LYS A 99 -1.56 -4.91 9.82
N ALA A 100 -2.82 -5.23 10.13
CA ALA A 100 -3.24 -6.04 11.28
C ALA A 100 -4.70 -6.45 11.13
N MET A 101 -5.16 -7.42 11.93
CA MET A 101 -6.57 -7.79 12.03
C MET A 101 -7.24 -7.28 13.31
N ASN A 102 -6.65 -6.29 13.98
CA ASN A 102 -7.27 -5.67 15.14
C ASN A 102 -7.37 -4.14 15.01
N ASP A 103 -8.50 -3.59 15.46
CA ASP A 103 -8.78 -2.15 15.34
C ASP A 103 -7.93 -1.31 16.29
N ALA A 104 -7.45 -1.87 17.40
CA ALA A 104 -6.57 -1.18 18.33
C ALA A 104 -5.24 -0.84 17.66
N PHE A 105 -4.64 -1.78 16.93
CA PHE A 105 -3.43 -1.53 16.15
C PHE A 105 -3.64 -0.40 15.12
N TYR A 106 -4.75 -0.46 14.38
CA TYR A 106 -5.07 0.57 13.39
C TYR A 106 -5.27 1.94 14.06
N LYS A 107 -5.96 1.99 15.19
CA LYS A 107 -6.24 3.23 15.91
C LYS A 107 -4.98 3.83 16.54
N ASP A 108 -4.23 3.02 17.29
CA ASP A 108 -3.15 3.49 18.15
C ASP A 108 -1.82 3.69 17.38
N ILE A 109 -1.57 2.86 16.36
CA ILE A 109 -0.31 2.87 15.60
C ILE A 109 -0.47 3.52 14.22
N CYS A 110 -1.60 3.27 13.54
CA CYS A 110 -1.82 3.76 12.17
C CYS A 110 -2.66 5.03 12.11
N ASN A 111 -3.32 5.45 13.20
CA ASN A 111 -4.31 6.53 13.23
C ASN A 111 -5.46 6.33 12.22
N GLY A 112 -5.93 5.11 12.11
CA GLY A 112 -6.99 4.71 11.19
C GLY A 112 -7.95 3.71 11.82
N ARG A 113 -8.70 3.00 10.99
CA ARG A 113 -9.60 1.90 11.36
C ARG A 113 -9.37 0.72 10.44
N LEU A 114 -9.56 -0.48 10.95
CA LEU A 114 -9.42 -1.72 10.19
C LEU A 114 -10.53 -1.87 9.12
N GLN A 115 -11.78 -1.68 9.52
CA GLN A 115 -12.93 -2.03 8.69
C GLN A 115 -12.94 -1.38 7.29
N PRO A 116 -12.60 -0.08 7.12
CA PRO A 116 -12.52 0.52 5.78
C PRO A 116 -11.52 -0.15 4.85
N VAL A 117 -10.41 -0.70 5.38
CA VAL A 117 -9.41 -1.41 4.58
C VAL A 117 -9.96 -2.77 4.13
N LEU A 118 -10.59 -3.53 5.04
CA LEU A 118 -11.22 -4.80 4.71
C LEU A 118 -12.32 -4.64 3.66
N ASP A 119 -13.18 -3.62 3.83
CA ASP A 119 -14.26 -3.34 2.89
C ASP A 119 -13.71 -2.96 1.51
N ASN A 120 -12.62 -2.19 1.45
CA ASN A 120 -12.02 -1.78 0.20
C ASN A 120 -11.30 -2.94 -0.52
N ILE A 121 -10.66 -3.86 0.21
CA ILE A 121 -10.07 -5.08 -0.40
C ILE A 121 -11.17 -5.87 -1.14
N ARG A 122 -12.31 -6.12 -0.48
CA ARG A 122 -13.45 -6.80 -1.10
C ARG A 122 -13.98 -6.03 -2.31
N TYR A 123 -14.25 -4.75 -2.12
CA TYR A 123 -14.84 -3.90 -3.14
C TYR A 123 -13.98 -3.78 -4.41
N ILE A 124 -12.66 -3.62 -4.24
CA ILE A 124 -11.72 -3.52 -5.37
C ILE A 124 -11.62 -4.87 -6.10
N LYS A 125 -11.63 -5.99 -5.35
CA LYS A 125 -11.64 -7.32 -5.96
C LYS A 125 -12.92 -7.58 -6.75
N GLU A 126 -14.09 -7.22 -6.19
CA GLU A 126 -15.39 -7.31 -6.87
C GLU A 126 -15.45 -6.43 -8.13
N ALA A 127 -14.75 -5.30 -8.14
CA ALA A 127 -14.63 -4.44 -9.32
C ALA A 127 -13.73 -5.03 -10.43
N GLY A 128 -13.14 -6.21 -10.22
CA GLY A 128 -12.31 -6.91 -11.20
C GLY A 128 -10.88 -6.37 -11.33
N ILE A 129 -10.41 -5.57 -10.39
CA ILE A 129 -9.03 -5.09 -10.32
C ILE A 129 -8.18 -6.17 -9.66
N TRP A 130 -6.97 -6.41 -10.19
CA TRP A 130 -6.01 -7.33 -9.55
C TRP A 130 -5.62 -6.81 -8.18
N VAL A 131 -5.81 -7.63 -7.13
CA VAL A 131 -5.47 -7.29 -5.75
C VAL A 131 -4.35 -8.18 -5.24
N GLU A 132 -3.38 -7.56 -4.60
CA GLU A 132 -2.38 -8.22 -3.76
C GLU A 132 -2.43 -7.58 -2.37
N VAL A 133 -2.10 -8.35 -1.35
CA VAL A 133 -2.07 -7.86 0.03
C VAL A 133 -0.66 -7.96 0.59
N THR A 134 -0.21 -6.91 1.29
CA THR A 134 1.08 -6.92 2.00
C THR A 134 0.88 -6.69 3.49
N THR A 135 1.56 -7.48 4.32
CA THR A 135 1.61 -7.28 5.77
C THR A 135 3.05 -7.12 6.23
N LEU A 136 3.36 -5.95 6.82
CA LEU A 136 4.61 -5.76 7.56
C LEU A 136 4.43 -6.36 8.95
N ILE A 137 5.18 -7.42 9.26
CA ILE A 137 5.10 -8.09 10.56
C ILE A 137 5.97 -7.36 11.56
N VAL A 138 5.34 -6.74 12.57
CA VAL A 138 6.00 -5.94 13.61
C VAL A 138 5.98 -6.71 14.93
N PRO A 139 7.14 -7.07 15.51
CA PRO A 139 7.21 -7.84 16.74
C PRO A 139 6.43 -7.22 17.90
N LYS A 140 5.66 -8.05 18.62
CA LYS A 140 4.79 -7.70 19.75
C LYS A 140 3.62 -6.77 19.40
N ALA A 141 3.41 -6.47 18.13
CA ALA A 141 2.33 -5.61 17.68
C ALA A 141 1.28 -6.36 16.84
N ASN A 142 1.72 -7.11 15.80
CA ASN A 142 0.86 -7.90 14.93
C ASN A 142 1.48 -9.26 14.54
N ASP A 143 2.44 -9.77 15.33
CA ASP A 143 3.20 -10.99 15.04
C ASP A 143 2.66 -12.25 15.71
N ARG A 144 1.46 -12.17 16.35
CA ARG A 144 0.83 -13.35 16.95
C ARG A 144 0.32 -14.29 15.86
N GLU A 145 0.53 -15.58 16.06
CA GLU A 145 0.15 -16.61 15.11
C GLU A 145 -1.36 -16.57 14.77
N GLU A 146 -2.19 -16.35 15.80
CA GLU A 146 -3.64 -16.24 15.63
C GLU A 146 -4.01 -15.06 14.73
N GLU A 147 -3.34 -13.91 14.88
CA GLU A 147 -3.61 -12.72 14.08
C GLU A 147 -3.15 -12.90 12.62
N LEU A 148 -2.00 -13.55 12.41
CA LEU A 148 -1.51 -13.87 11.07
C LEU A 148 -2.45 -14.87 10.37
N HIS A 149 -2.98 -15.85 11.11
CA HIS A 149 -3.98 -16.77 10.60
C HIS A 149 -5.29 -16.04 10.24
N GLU A 150 -5.74 -15.09 11.06
CA GLU A 150 -6.94 -14.27 10.75
C GLU A 150 -6.74 -13.45 9.47
N ILE A 151 -5.53 -12.91 9.22
CA ILE A 151 -5.20 -12.23 7.96
C ILE A 151 -5.29 -13.20 6.78
N ALA A 152 -4.64 -14.36 6.88
CA ALA A 152 -4.66 -15.39 5.83
C ALA A 152 -6.09 -15.85 5.53
N GLN A 153 -6.89 -16.13 6.57
CA GLN A 153 -8.27 -16.54 6.42
C GLN A 153 -9.12 -15.45 5.75
N PHE A 154 -8.98 -14.20 6.15
CA PHE A 154 -9.68 -13.08 5.52
C PHE A 154 -9.35 -12.98 4.02
N ILE A 155 -8.08 -13.11 3.65
CA ILE A 155 -7.63 -13.05 2.25
C ILE A 155 -8.24 -14.22 1.48
N ALA A 156 -8.18 -15.44 2.01
CA ALA A 156 -8.75 -16.64 1.38
C ALA A 156 -10.29 -16.55 1.24
N ASP A 157 -10.99 -15.94 2.21
CA ASP A 157 -12.44 -15.72 2.16
C ASP A 157 -12.84 -14.70 1.09
N VAL A 158 -11.96 -13.75 0.75
CA VAL A 158 -12.19 -12.82 -0.35
C VAL A 158 -11.93 -13.50 -1.69
N ASP A 159 -10.77 -14.09 -1.85
CA ASP A 159 -10.39 -14.92 -3.00
C ASP A 159 -9.06 -15.64 -2.68
N PRO A 160 -9.02 -16.98 -2.73
CA PRO A 160 -7.81 -17.75 -2.42
C PRO A 160 -6.65 -17.52 -3.40
N ASP A 161 -6.91 -16.89 -4.56
CA ASP A 161 -5.89 -16.54 -5.55
C ASP A 161 -5.24 -15.16 -5.29
N ILE A 162 -5.62 -14.44 -4.23
CA ILE A 162 -4.97 -13.18 -3.86
C ILE A 162 -3.58 -13.47 -3.26
N PRO A 163 -2.49 -12.98 -3.87
CA PRO A 163 -1.17 -13.11 -3.29
C PRO A 163 -1.06 -12.34 -1.96
N TRP A 164 -0.56 -13.02 -0.93
CA TRP A 164 -0.23 -12.38 0.34
C TRP A 164 1.28 -12.29 0.50
N HIS A 165 1.78 -11.07 0.61
CA HIS A 165 3.18 -10.77 0.82
C HIS A 165 3.43 -10.46 2.29
N VAL A 166 4.34 -11.18 2.91
CA VAL A 166 4.79 -10.87 4.27
C VAL A 166 6.15 -10.19 4.21
N SER A 167 6.29 -9.06 4.88
CA SER A 167 7.53 -8.30 4.91
C SER A 167 8.07 -8.14 6.32
N ARG A 168 9.41 -8.12 6.40
CA ARG A 168 10.14 -8.08 7.65
C ARG A 168 10.27 -6.64 8.14
N PHE A 169 9.84 -6.37 9.39
CA PHE A 169 10.07 -5.10 10.04
C PHE A 169 11.54 -4.94 10.46
N HIS A 170 12.05 -3.73 10.36
CA HIS A 170 13.26 -3.26 11.03
C HIS A 170 12.98 -1.94 11.77
N PRO A 171 13.66 -1.69 12.92
CA PRO A 171 13.47 -0.45 13.68
C PRO A 171 13.76 0.78 12.84
N ASP A 172 12.79 1.71 12.78
CA ASP A 172 12.93 2.99 12.09
C ASP A 172 11.91 4.02 12.61
N TYR A 173 12.11 5.28 12.28
CA TYR A 173 11.29 6.43 12.61
C TYR A 173 11.06 6.57 14.13
N GLN A 174 9.81 6.39 14.60
CA GLN A 174 9.44 6.50 16.02
C GLN A 174 9.34 5.13 16.72
N TYR A 175 9.62 4.03 16.01
CA TYR A 175 9.50 2.67 16.52
C TYR A 175 10.88 2.00 16.60
N THR A 176 11.80 2.68 17.33
CA THR A 176 13.21 2.31 17.42
C THR A 176 13.52 1.29 18.51
N ASP A 177 12.64 1.14 19.51
CA ASP A 177 12.85 0.25 20.66
C ASP A 177 12.45 -1.21 20.36
N ALA A 178 11.83 -1.48 19.20
CA ALA A 178 11.51 -2.81 18.75
C ALA A 178 12.71 -3.48 18.06
N VAL A 179 12.78 -4.80 18.14
CA VAL A 179 13.77 -5.58 17.38
C VAL A 179 13.24 -5.89 15.97
N ALA A 180 14.15 -6.18 15.03
CA ALA A 180 13.73 -6.65 13.71
C ALA A 180 12.98 -7.99 13.83
N THR A 181 12.00 -8.23 12.97
CA THR A 181 11.20 -9.47 12.98
C THR A 181 12.10 -10.69 12.86
N PRO A 182 12.01 -11.68 13.78
CA PRO A 182 12.75 -12.92 13.66
C PRO A 182 12.39 -13.69 12.39
N LEU A 183 13.36 -14.39 11.80
CA LEU A 183 13.11 -15.21 10.60
C LEU A 183 12.11 -16.32 10.86
N SER A 184 12.11 -16.91 12.05
CA SER A 184 11.13 -17.95 12.43
C SER A 184 9.69 -17.48 12.39
N VAL A 185 9.43 -16.21 12.70
CA VAL A 185 8.08 -15.60 12.57
C VAL A 185 7.71 -15.43 11.10
N MET A 186 8.68 -15.04 10.25
CA MET A 186 8.47 -14.94 8.81
C MET A 186 8.20 -16.30 8.17
N GLU A 187 8.93 -17.33 8.59
CA GLU A 187 8.73 -18.72 8.13
C GLU A 187 7.37 -19.27 8.56
N ALA A 188 6.93 -18.96 9.81
CA ALA A 188 5.60 -19.34 10.27
C ALA A 188 4.50 -18.68 9.43
N ALA A 189 4.61 -17.37 9.18
CA ALA A 189 3.64 -16.64 8.37
C ALA A 189 3.58 -17.12 6.90
N PHE A 190 4.69 -17.62 6.35
CA PHE A 190 4.74 -18.17 5.00
C PHE A 190 4.00 -19.52 4.87
N ASN A 191 3.81 -20.24 5.96
CA ASN A 191 3.19 -21.57 5.97
C ASN A 191 1.66 -21.55 6.16
N PHE A 192 1.04 -20.37 6.26
CA PHE A 192 -0.42 -20.20 6.25
C PHE A 192 -0.96 -20.14 4.83
#